data_12be30099d2e767a8f11433e216809c2
#
_entry.id   12be30099d2e767a8f11433e216809c2
#
_cell.length_a   1.000
_cell.length_b   1.000
_cell.length_c   1.000
_cell.angle_alpha   90.00
_cell.angle_beta   90.00
_cell.angle_gamma   90.00
#
_symmetry.space_group_name_H-M   'P 1'
#
loop_
_entity.id
_entity.type
_entity.pdbx_description
1 polymer ?
#
loop_
_entity_poly.entity_id
_entity_poly.type
_entity_poly.pdbx_seq_one_letter_code
_entity_poly.pdbx_strand_id
1 'polypeptide(L)'
;MILVLIQPDLGTTLTYAPILIAGLFLGGINLRQSLILITVGAVLVGGVWTSGKILKPYQKARLTSFINPGNDPHGSGYQVLQSEIAVGSGGVWGKGLGKGTQTQGYFLPIPYTDFIFAAFSEEHGFVGAFFVLLLYFLILMRLIQNAQTAADLPGSLIIMGIVAVLTFQIAVNVGMVIGLMPVTGIPLPLMSYGGSSVLFTFLALGVAMNVRMRRFVN
;
A
#
# COMPACT_ATOMS: atom_id res chain seq x y z
N MET A 1 1.19 -16.01 -7.59
CA MET A 1 2.10 -14.93 -7.97
C MET A 1 2.37 -14.91 -9.49
N ILE A 2 2.88 -15.98 -10.10
CA ILE A 2 3.16 -16.02 -11.56
C ILE A 2 1.92 -15.75 -12.41
N LEU A 3 0.76 -16.29 -12.10
CA LEU A 3 -0.50 -16.07 -12.82
C LEU A 3 -0.97 -14.61 -12.77
N VAL A 4 -0.69 -13.90 -11.67
CA VAL A 4 -1.06 -12.48 -11.51
C VAL A 4 -0.04 -11.56 -12.20
N LEU A 5 1.23 -11.98 -12.29
CA LEU A 5 2.26 -11.30 -13.07
C LEU A 5 1.95 -11.29 -14.58
N ILE A 6 1.26 -12.33 -15.09
CA ILE A 6 0.80 -12.39 -16.49
C ILE A 6 -0.34 -11.40 -16.72
N GLN A 7 -1.15 -11.11 -15.71
CA GLN A 7 -2.12 -10.02 -15.74
C GLN A 7 -1.37 -8.68 -15.63
N PRO A 8 -1.78 -7.63 -16.37
CA PRO A 8 -1.08 -6.35 -16.37
C PRO A 8 -1.26 -5.53 -15.08
N ASP A 9 -1.28 -6.18 -13.92
CA ASP A 9 -1.50 -5.56 -12.62
C ASP A 9 -0.31 -5.77 -11.67
N LEU A 10 0.61 -4.82 -11.70
CA LEU A 10 1.76 -4.80 -10.80
C LEU A 10 1.37 -4.52 -9.35
N GLY A 11 0.33 -3.70 -9.13
CA GLY A 11 -0.11 -3.33 -7.77
C GLY A 11 -0.53 -4.55 -6.98
N THR A 12 -1.48 -5.34 -7.52
CA THR A 12 -1.93 -6.58 -6.86
C THR A 12 -0.83 -7.62 -6.73
N THR A 13 0.07 -7.73 -7.71
CA THR A 13 1.22 -8.64 -7.61
C THR A 13 2.14 -8.29 -6.44
N LEU A 14 2.40 -7.00 -6.24
CA LEU A 14 3.25 -6.53 -5.14
C LEU A 14 2.61 -6.77 -3.76
N THR A 15 1.29 -6.82 -3.64
CA THR A 15 0.63 -7.11 -2.36
C THR A 15 0.82 -8.54 -1.86
N TYR A 16 1.19 -9.49 -2.72
CA TYR A 16 1.53 -10.85 -2.29
C TYR A 16 2.94 -10.96 -1.66
N ALA A 17 3.84 -10.04 -1.97
CA ALA A 17 5.21 -10.07 -1.44
C ALA A 17 5.25 -9.94 0.09
N PRO A 18 4.54 -8.99 0.74
CA PRO A 18 4.53 -8.88 2.20
C PRO A 18 3.93 -10.10 2.89
N ILE A 19 2.92 -10.76 2.30
CA ILE A 19 2.36 -12.01 2.85
C ILE A 19 3.44 -13.10 2.87
N LEU A 20 4.16 -13.26 1.76
CA LEU A 20 5.23 -14.23 1.65
C LEU A 20 6.35 -13.95 2.66
N ILE A 21 6.79 -12.69 2.74
CA ILE A 21 7.86 -12.27 3.66
C ILE A 21 7.43 -12.49 5.12
N ALA A 22 6.22 -12.07 5.49
CA ALA A 22 5.70 -12.25 6.84
C ALA A 22 5.55 -13.74 7.18
N GLY A 23 5.00 -14.56 6.28
CA GLY A 23 4.84 -15.99 6.48
C GLY A 23 6.18 -16.72 6.64
N LEU A 24 7.19 -16.37 5.86
CA LEU A 24 8.53 -16.94 5.96
C LEU A 24 9.21 -16.52 7.27
N PHE A 25 9.14 -15.23 7.63
CA PHE A 25 9.75 -14.71 8.85
C PHE A 25 9.14 -15.35 10.12
N LEU A 26 7.81 -15.44 10.18
CA LEU A 26 7.09 -16.05 11.28
C LEU A 26 7.21 -17.59 11.31
N GLY A 27 7.43 -18.20 10.15
CA GLY A 27 7.73 -19.63 10.02
C GLY A 27 9.13 -20.01 10.51
N GLY A 28 9.93 -19.06 11.03
CA GLY A 28 11.25 -19.33 11.58
C GLY A 28 12.34 -19.58 10.54
N ILE A 29 12.24 -18.89 9.41
CA ILE A 29 13.27 -18.99 8.35
C ILE A 29 14.65 -18.57 8.87
N ASN A 30 15.67 -19.37 8.60
CA ASN A 30 17.04 -19.08 8.98
C ASN A 30 17.61 -17.91 8.14
N LEU A 31 18.52 -17.15 8.75
CA LEU A 31 19.17 -16.00 8.08
C LEU A 31 19.78 -16.40 6.72
N ARG A 32 20.37 -17.59 6.62
CA ARG A 32 20.94 -18.12 5.37
C ARG A 32 19.87 -18.30 4.28
N GLN A 33 18.69 -18.82 4.63
CA GLN A 33 17.57 -19.01 3.70
C GLN A 33 16.98 -17.66 3.28
N SER A 34 16.88 -16.69 4.22
CA SER A 34 16.46 -15.31 3.91
C SER A 34 17.40 -14.65 2.92
N LEU A 35 18.72 -14.77 3.11
CA LEU A 35 19.71 -14.24 2.18
C LEU A 35 19.61 -14.88 0.79
N ILE A 36 19.41 -16.20 0.72
CA ILE A 36 19.20 -16.89 -0.56
C ILE A 36 17.96 -16.35 -1.26
N LEU A 37 16.83 -16.21 -0.56
CA LEU A 37 15.59 -15.70 -1.14
C LEU A 37 15.72 -14.27 -1.64
N ILE A 38 16.37 -13.40 -0.86
CA ILE A 38 16.65 -12.00 -1.25
C ILE A 38 17.53 -11.99 -2.50
N THR A 39 18.60 -12.79 -2.53
CA THR A 39 19.53 -12.85 -3.67
C THR A 39 18.83 -13.38 -4.93
N VAL A 40 18.04 -14.46 -4.81
CA VAL A 40 17.25 -14.99 -5.93
C VAL A 40 16.22 -13.96 -6.40
N GLY A 41 15.53 -13.29 -5.48
CA GLY A 41 14.60 -12.21 -5.80
C GLY A 41 15.29 -11.04 -6.54
N ALA A 42 16.45 -10.60 -6.07
CA ALA A 42 17.23 -9.54 -6.71
C ALA A 42 17.72 -9.92 -8.11
N VAL A 43 18.20 -11.17 -8.29
CA VAL A 43 18.62 -11.70 -9.60
C VAL A 43 17.42 -11.78 -10.56
N LEU A 44 16.25 -12.23 -10.09
CA LEU A 44 15.04 -12.27 -10.91
C LEU A 44 14.59 -10.87 -11.32
N VAL A 45 14.55 -9.91 -10.39
CA VAL A 45 14.19 -8.51 -10.68
C VAL A 45 15.20 -7.88 -11.64
N GLY A 46 16.50 -8.08 -11.40
CA GLY A 46 17.57 -7.62 -12.29
C GLY A 46 17.48 -8.24 -13.68
N GLY A 47 17.22 -9.54 -13.78
CA GLY A 47 17.04 -10.24 -15.06
C GLY A 47 15.81 -9.77 -15.84
N VAL A 48 14.71 -9.50 -15.14
CA VAL A 48 13.50 -8.90 -15.73
C VAL A 48 13.77 -7.48 -16.23
N TRP A 49 14.55 -6.70 -15.48
CA TRP A 49 14.92 -5.34 -15.86
C TRP A 49 15.82 -5.32 -17.11
N THR A 50 16.85 -6.16 -17.15
CA THR A 50 17.83 -6.19 -18.25
C THR A 50 17.28 -6.83 -19.51
N SER A 51 16.38 -7.82 -19.40
CA SER A 51 15.82 -8.52 -20.58
C SER A 51 14.97 -7.61 -21.48
N GLY A 52 14.46 -6.51 -20.96
CA GLY A 52 13.67 -5.52 -21.70
C GLY A 52 12.35 -6.02 -22.27
N LYS A 53 12.13 -7.35 -22.31
CA LYS A 53 11.00 -8.01 -22.97
C LYS A 53 9.83 -8.32 -22.02
N ILE A 54 10.09 -8.40 -20.72
CA ILE A 54 9.11 -8.88 -19.73
C ILE A 54 8.25 -7.72 -19.20
N LEU A 55 8.85 -6.53 -18.99
CA LEU A 55 8.13 -5.35 -18.55
C LEU A 55 7.40 -4.68 -19.72
N LYS A 56 6.11 -4.50 -19.58
CA LYS A 56 5.31 -3.74 -20.55
C LYS A 56 5.72 -2.26 -20.54
N PRO A 57 5.54 -1.51 -21.66
CA PRO A 57 5.94 -0.11 -21.73
C PRO A 57 5.40 0.78 -20.61
N TYR A 58 4.14 0.58 -20.20
CA TYR A 58 3.53 1.35 -19.13
C TYR A 58 4.15 1.07 -17.74
N GLN A 59 4.67 -0.15 -17.50
CA GLN A 59 5.35 -0.51 -16.25
C GLN A 59 6.72 0.16 -16.15
N LYS A 60 7.43 0.20 -17.27
CA LYS A 60 8.68 0.97 -17.39
C LYS A 60 8.43 2.46 -17.20
N ALA A 61 7.37 3.00 -17.82
CA ALA A 61 6.98 4.40 -17.67
C ALA A 61 6.76 4.78 -16.22
N ARG A 62 6.04 3.98 -15.42
CA ARG A 62 5.83 4.23 -13.98
C ARG A 62 7.13 4.27 -13.16
N LEU A 63 8.08 3.39 -13.47
CA LEU A 63 9.38 3.37 -12.79
C LEU A 63 10.29 4.53 -13.23
N THR A 64 10.30 4.86 -14.51
CA THR A 64 11.07 6.00 -15.03
C THR A 64 10.52 7.34 -14.57
N SER A 65 9.19 7.48 -14.51
CA SER A 65 8.53 8.69 -13.99
C SER A 65 8.72 8.86 -12.48
N PHE A 66 8.95 7.79 -11.75
CA PHE A 66 9.31 7.90 -10.34
C PHE A 66 10.71 8.51 -10.14
N ILE A 67 11.68 8.11 -10.99
CA ILE A 67 13.06 8.65 -10.92
C ILE A 67 13.12 10.08 -11.46
N ASN A 68 12.43 10.34 -12.57
CA ASN A 68 12.36 11.63 -13.24
C ASN A 68 10.93 11.98 -13.65
N PRO A 69 10.11 12.55 -12.74
CA PRO A 69 8.70 12.90 -13.03
C PRO A 69 8.54 13.83 -14.23
N GLY A 70 9.52 14.70 -14.50
CA GLY A 70 9.51 15.63 -15.61
C GLY A 70 9.53 14.98 -17.00
N ASN A 71 9.92 13.72 -17.11
CA ASN A 71 9.98 13.01 -18.40
C ASN A 71 8.59 12.50 -18.87
N ASP A 72 7.58 12.54 -17.99
CA ASP A 72 6.22 12.10 -18.33
C ASP A 72 5.19 13.13 -17.85
N PRO A 73 5.11 14.29 -18.53
CA PRO A 73 4.27 15.42 -18.11
C PRO A 73 2.76 15.19 -18.31
N HIS A 74 2.33 14.08 -18.88
CA HIS A 74 0.93 13.74 -19.11
C HIS A 74 0.50 12.40 -18.52
N GLY A 75 1.42 11.61 -17.97
CA GLY A 75 1.15 10.29 -17.39
C GLY A 75 1.39 10.21 -15.88
N SER A 76 2.07 9.16 -15.45
CA SER A 76 2.34 8.92 -14.02
C SER A 76 3.21 9.98 -13.36
N GLY A 77 4.11 10.65 -14.11
CA GLY A 77 4.91 11.77 -13.59
C GLY A 77 4.04 12.97 -13.20
N TYR A 78 3.07 13.33 -14.04
CA TYR A 78 2.09 14.38 -13.72
C TYR A 78 1.30 14.05 -12.44
N GLN A 79 0.86 12.78 -12.31
CA GLN A 79 0.09 12.35 -11.15
C GLN A 79 0.87 12.50 -9.83
N VAL A 80 2.15 12.11 -9.81
CA VAL A 80 3.03 12.29 -8.65
C VAL A 80 3.17 13.76 -8.31
N LEU A 81 3.54 14.60 -9.28
CA LEU A 81 3.72 16.04 -9.06
C LEU A 81 2.45 16.70 -8.52
N GLN A 82 1.29 16.38 -9.08
CA GLN A 82 0.02 16.94 -8.60
C GLN A 82 -0.34 16.46 -7.21
N SER A 83 -0.03 15.21 -6.86
CA SER A 83 -0.26 14.70 -5.50
C SER A 83 0.65 15.35 -4.48
N GLU A 84 1.92 15.58 -4.79
CA GLU A 84 2.86 16.31 -3.94
C GLU A 84 2.43 17.76 -3.72
N ILE A 85 1.99 18.44 -4.81
CA ILE A 85 1.45 19.80 -4.72
C ILE A 85 0.20 19.83 -3.86
N ALA A 86 -0.71 18.86 -4.00
CA ALA A 86 -1.91 18.77 -3.19
C ALA A 86 -1.57 18.63 -1.70
N VAL A 87 -0.71 17.68 -1.33
CA VAL A 87 -0.26 17.47 0.07
C VAL A 87 0.43 18.72 0.59
N GLY A 88 1.39 19.29 -0.16
CA GLY A 88 2.13 20.48 0.26
C GLY A 88 1.24 21.71 0.43
N SER A 89 0.23 21.87 -0.44
CA SER A 89 -0.69 23.01 -0.41
C SER A 89 -1.67 22.98 0.78
N GLY A 90 -1.87 21.80 1.40
CA GLY A 90 -2.70 21.66 2.59
C GLY A 90 -2.09 22.31 3.84
N GLY A 91 -0.77 22.51 3.90
CA GLY A 91 -0.10 23.11 5.04
C GLY A 91 -0.38 22.35 6.35
N VAL A 92 -0.41 23.06 7.48
CA VAL A 92 -0.64 22.45 8.80
C VAL A 92 -2.12 22.13 9.04
N TRP A 93 -3.02 23.05 8.70
CA TRP A 93 -4.45 22.99 9.06
C TRP A 93 -5.38 22.59 7.90
N GLY A 94 -4.86 22.51 6.68
CA GLY A 94 -5.64 22.25 5.49
C GLY A 94 -6.36 23.48 4.93
N LYS A 95 -6.90 23.32 3.73
CA LYS A 95 -7.70 24.37 3.05
C LYS A 95 -9.18 24.38 3.48
N GLY A 96 -9.62 23.33 4.17
CA GLY A 96 -11.01 23.08 4.54
C GLY A 96 -11.72 22.14 3.58
N LEU A 97 -12.76 21.48 4.08
CA LEU A 97 -13.58 20.51 3.34
C LEU A 97 -14.14 21.13 2.05
N GLY A 98 -13.93 20.43 0.93
CA GLY A 98 -14.41 20.85 -0.38
C GLY A 98 -13.73 22.12 -0.95
N LYS A 99 -12.62 22.58 -0.32
CA LYS A 99 -11.87 23.77 -0.77
C LYS A 99 -10.49 23.44 -1.33
N GLY A 100 -10.20 22.16 -1.57
CA GLY A 100 -8.96 21.71 -2.17
C GLY A 100 -8.85 22.19 -3.62
N THR A 101 -7.87 23.03 -3.93
CA THR A 101 -7.70 23.57 -5.29
C THR A 101 -7.25 22.53 -6.28
N GLN A 102 -6.43 21.57 -5.87
CA GLN A 102 -5.96 20.46 -6.72
C GLN A 102 -7.08 19.44 -6.94
N THR A 103 -7.83 19.14 -5.87
CA THR A 103 -8.93 18.19 -5.89
C THR A 103 -10.13 18.72 -6.66
N GLN A 104 -10.59 19.94 -6.35
CA GLN A 104 -11.77 20.57 -6.99
C GLN A 104 -11.49 21.07 -8.41
N GLY A 105 -10.24 21.46 -8.69
CA GLY A 105 -9.79 21.87 -10.02
C GLY A 105 -9.56 20.69 -10.98
N TYR A 106 -9.81 19.46 -10.56
CA TYR A 106 -9.56 18.23 -11.37
C TYR A 106 -8.11 18.08 -11.85
N PHE A 107 -7.16 18.73 -11.17
CA PHE A 107 -5.74 18.57 -11.47
C PHE A 107 -5.21 17.22 -10.95
N LEU A 108 -5.81 16.70 -9.86
CA LEU A 108 -5.49 15.39 -9.31
C LEU A 108 -6.39 14.32 -9.97
N PRO A 109 -5.83 13.40 -10.77
CA PRO A 109 -6.63 12.38 -11.42
C PRO A 109 -7.14 11.36 -10.40
N ILE A 110 -8.43 11.05 -10.47
CA ILE A 110 -9.13 10.04 -9.66
C ILE A 110 -8.81 10.19 -8.15
N PRO A 111 -9.09 11.35 -7.55
CA PRO A 111 -8.70 11.67 -6.17
C PRO A 111 -9.36 10.76 -5.12
N TYR A 112 -10.47 10.11 -5.45
CA TYR A 112 -11.26 9.28 -4.52
C TYR A 112 -10.79 7.81 -4.44
N THR A 113 -9.87 7.35 -5.26
CA THR A 113 -9.31 5.99 -5.24
C THR A 113 -7.86 6.00 -4.75
N ASP A 114 -6.92 6.10 -5.68
CA ASP A 114 -5.49 5.92 -5.40
C ASP A 114 -4.87 7.13 -4.71
N PHE A 115 -5.40 8.34 -4.96
CA PHE A 115 -4.88 9.60 -4.43
C PHE A 115 -5.74 10.20 -3.32
N ILE A 116 -6.58 9.36 -2.65
CA ILE A 116 -7.47 9.83 -1.59
C ILE A 116 -6.70 10.48 -0.43
N PHE A 117 -5.50 9.97 -0.11
CA PHE A 117 -4.66 10.55 0.94
C PHE A 117 -4.14 11.94 0.57
N ALA A 118 -3.84 12.19 -0.72
CA ALA A 118 -3.46 13.53 -1.20
C ALA A 118 -4.62 14.52 -1.07
N ALA A 119 -5.82 14.13 -1.54
CA ALA A 119 -7.02 14.96 -1.43
C ALA A 119 -7.37 15.25 0.04
N PHE A 120 -7.31 14.23 0.89
CA PHE A 120 -7.54 14.38 2.32
C PHE A 120 -6.52 15.30 2.98
N SER A 121 -5.23 15.16 2.63
CA SER A 121 -4.15 16.01 3.16
C SER A 121 -4.27 17.45 2.68
N GLU A 122 -4.76 17.69 1.47
CA GLU A 122 -5.04 19.05 0.98
C GLU A 122 -6.14 19.74 1.80
N GLU A 123 -7.21 19.01 2.13
CA GLU A 123 -8.37 19.54 2.84
C GLU A 123 -8.13 19.70 4.35
N HIS A 124 -7.46 18.73 4.98
CA HIS A 124 -7.29 18.65 6.45
C HIS A 124 -5.87 18.99 6.93
N GLY A 125 -4.93 19.16 6.02
CA GLY A 125 -3.55 19.48 6.31
C GLY A 125 -2.77 18.37 7.02
N PHE A 126 -1.62 18.74 7.53
CA PHE A 126 -0.73 17.83 8.27
C PHE A 126 -1.40 17.23 9.51
N VAL A 127 -2.19 18.02 10.24
CA VAL A 127 -2.87 17.54 11.46
C VAL A 127 -3.87 16.41 11.12
N GLY A 128 -4.66 16.59 10.06
CA GLY A 128 -5.59 15.54 9.60
C GLY A 128 -4.86 14.30 9.11
N ALA A 129 -3.81 14.47 8.29
CA ALA A 129 -2.99 13.37 7.80
C ALA A 129 -2.34 12.57 8.95
N PHE A 130 -1.76 13.28 9.94
CA PHE A 130 -1.18 12.65 11.14
C PHE A 130 -2.24 11.85 11.93
N PHE A 131 -3.43 12.41 12.11
CA PHE A 131 -4.51 11.73 12.83
C PHE A 131 -4.94 10.43 12.12
N VAL A 132 -5.08 10.43 10.81
CA VAL A 132 -5.39 9.22 10.03
C VAL A 132 -4.28 8.17 10.15
N LEU A 133 -3.02 8.58 10.04
CA LEU A 133 -1.89 7.65 10.23
C LEU A 133 -1.83 7.09 11.65
N LEU A 134 -2.16 7.89 12.66
CA LEU A 134 -2.28 7.42 14.04
C LEU A 134 -3.40 6.37 14.17
N LEU A 135 -4.55 6.57 13.54
CA LEU A 135 -5.63 5.58 13.55
C LEU A 135 -5.21 4.26 12.89
N TYR A 136 -4.51 4.31 11.75
CA TYR A 136 -3.94 3.10 11.14
C TYR A 136 -2.94 2.41 12.06
N PHE A 137 -2.05 3.17 12.69
CA PHE A 137 -1.11 2.62 13.66
C PHE A 137 -1.84 1.89 14.81
N LEU A 138 -2.89 2.49 15.36
CA LEU A 138 -3.68 1.86 16.42
C LEU A 138 -4.38 0.57 15.96
N ILE A 139 -4.93 0.55 14.74
CA ILE A 139 -5.53 -0.66 14.16
C ILE A 139 -4.48 -1.76 14.02
N LEU A 140 -3.33 -1.46 13.42
CA LEU A 140 -2.24 -2.42 13.24
C LEU A 140 -1.72 -2.94 14.57
N MET A 141 -1.52 -2.08 15.57
CA MET A 141 -1.11 -2.49 16.91
C MET A 141 -2.14 -3.42 17.58
N ARG A 142 -3.43 -3.15 17.42
CA ARG A 142 -4.49 -4.04 17.91
C ARG A 142 -4.50 -5.40 17.22
N LEU A 143 -4.28 -5.43 15.91
CA LEU A 143 -4.15 -6.70 15.16
C LEU A 143 -2.93 -7.49 15.62
N ILE A 144 -1.77 -6.84 15.83
CA ILE A 144 -0.56 -7.49 16.34
C ILE A 144 -0.82 -8.08 17.74
N GLN A 145 -1.47 -7.33 18.64
CA GLN A 145 -1.85 -7.83 19.96
C GLN A 145 -2.79 -9.04 19.86
N ASN A 146 -3.73 -9.02 18.92
CA ASN A 146 -4.60 -10.16 18.67
C ASN A 146 -3.84 -11.39 18.16
N ALA A 147 -2.84 -11.19 17.29
CA ALA A 147 -1.96 -12.27 16.81
C ALA A 147 -1.14 -12.90 17.94
N GLN A 148 -0.56 -12.07 18.82
CA GLN A 148 0.24 -12.53 19.97
C GLN A 148 -0.60 -13.32 21.00
N THR A 149 -1.89 -13.04 21.07
CA THR A 149 -2.80 -13.67 22.02
C THR A 149 -3.72 -14.71 21.37
N ALA A 150 -3.46 -15.12 20.12
CA ALA A 150 -4.22 -16.16 19.43
C ALA A 150 -4.06 -17.51 20.14
N ALA A 151 -5.13 -18.32 20.12
CA ALA A 151 -5.13 -19.65 20.78
C ALA A 151 -4.21 -20.66 20.07
N ASP A 152 -4.03 -20.50 18.77
CA ASP A 152 -3.29 -21.41 17.91
C ASP A 152 -2.34 -20.67 16.97
N LEU A 153 -1.28 -21.35 16.54
CA LEU A 153 -0.29 -20.82 15.61
C LEU A 153 -0.89 -20.43 14.24
N PRO A 154 -1.77 -21.25 13.62
CA PRO A 154 -2.41 -20.87 12.35
C PRO A 154 -3.19 -19.55 12.44
N GLY A 155 -3.95 -19.33 13.52
CA GLY A 155 -4.67 -18.09 13.75
C GLY A 155 -3.73 -16.88 13.87
N SER A 156 -2.63 -17.03 14.60
CA SER A 156 -1.60 -16.00 14.70
C SER A 156 -1.00 -15.66 13.33
N LEU A 157 -0.65 -16.68 12.53
CA LEU A 157 -0.08 -16.49 11.19
C LEU A 157 -1.07 -15.79 10.22
N ILE A 158 -2.35 -16.11 10.29
CA ILE A 158 -3.38 -15.47 9.48
C ILE A 158 -3.46 -13.98 9.83
N ILE A 159 -3.54 -13.63 11.12
CA ILE A 159 -3.62 -12.22 11.54
C ILE A 159 -2.35 -11.47 11.12
N MET A 160 -1.17 -12.05 11.28
CA MET A 160 0.08 -11.41 10.88
C MET A 160 0.19 -11.25 9.36
N GLY A 161 -0.35 -12.17 8.58
CA GLY A 161 -0.50 -12.00 7.13
C GLY A 161 -1.40 -10.80 6.78
N ILE A 162 -2.51 -10.62 7.49
CA ILE A 162 -3.40 -9.47 7.33
C ILE A 162 -2.67 -8.18 7.69
N VAL A 163 -1.94 -8.15 8.82
CA VAL A 163 -1.13 -6.99 9.25
C VAL A 163 -0.11 -6.63 8.17
N ALA A 164 0.59 -7.61 7.61
CA ALA A 164 1.60 -7.39 6.57
C ALA A 164 0.99 -6.76 5.31
N VAL A 165 -0.17 -7.23 4.85
CA VAL A 165 -0.87 -6.66 3.68
C VAL A 165 -1.31 -5.24 3.96
N LEU A 166 -2.00 -5.00 5.07
CA LEU A 166 -2.50 -3.67 5.42
C LEU A 166 -1.36 -2.67 5.57
N THR A 167 -0.29 -3.05 6.28
CA THR A 167 0.90 -2.20 6.44
C THR A 167 1.50 -1.84 5.09
N PHE A 168 1.64 -2.82 4.19
CA PHE A 168 2.18 -2.60 2.87
C PHE A 168 1.29 -1.67 2.04
N GLN A 169 -0.03 -1.88 2.03
CA GLN A 169 -0.97 -1.04 1.30
C GLN A 169 -0.93 0.41 1.78
N ILE A 170 -0.92 0.61 3.11
CA ILE A 170 -0.81 1.94 3.72
C ILE A 170 0.52 2.60 3.33
N ALA A 171 1.65 1.88 3.52
CA ALA A 171 2.98 2.42 3.22
C ALA A 171 3.15 2.78 1.75
N VAL A 172 2.66 1.93 0.83
CA VAL A 172 2.78 2.17 -0.60
C VAL A 172 1.86 3.31 -1.04
N ASN A 173 0.59 3.35 -0.59
CA ASN A 173 -0.33 4.41 -0.97
C ASN A 173 0.13 5.78 -0.46
N VAL A 174 0.47 5.88 0.83
CA VAL A 174 1.00 7.12 1.39
C VAL A 174 2.34 7.48 0.75
N GLY A 175 3.23 6.51 0.58
CA GLY A 175 4.55 6.72 -0.02
C GLY A 175 4.49 7.22 -1.47
N MET A 176 3.57 6.71 -2.30
CA MET A 176 3.43 7.20 -3.68
C MET A 176 2.88 8.63 -3.75
N VAL A 177 2.01 8.99 -2.82
CA VAL A 177 1.39 10.33 -2.77
C VAL A 177 2.40 11.42 -2.38
N ILE A 178 3.40 11.08 -1.55
CA ILE A 178 4.48 11.98 -1.14
C ILE A 178 5.77 11.79 -1.94
N GLY A 179 5.70 11.11 -3.10
CA GLY A 179 6.84 10.94 -4.01
C GLY A 179 7.94 9.99 -3.55
N LEU A 180 7.72 9.19 -2.50
CA LEU A 180 8.71 8.20 -2.01
C LEU A 180 8.60 6.84 -2.68
N MET A 181 7.51 6.58 -3.41
CA MET A 181 7.28 5.31 -4.11
C MET A 181 6.63 5.56 -5.48
N PRO A 182 6.84 4.66 -6.46
CA PRO A 182 6.19 4.78 -7.76
C PRO A 182 4.68 4.59 -7.66
N VAL A 183 3.93 5.17 -8.60
CA VAL A 183 2.46 5.00 -8.68
C VAL A 183 2.12 3.56 -8.99
N THR A 184 1.50 2.88 -8.04
CA THR A 184 1.15 1.45 -8.14
C THR A 184 -0.33 1.20 -8.37
N GLY A 185 -1.20 2.16 -8.02
CA GLY A 185 -2.65 1.96 -8.07
C GLY A 185 -3.18 1.06 -6.93
N ILE A 186 -2.48 1.01 -5.81
CA ILE A 186 -2.93 0.27 -4.62
C ILE A 186 -3.82 1.18 -3.77
N PRO A 187 -5.09 0.78 -3.51
CA PRO A 187 -5.99 1.59 -2.71
C PRO A 187 -5.56 1.65 -1.24
N LEU A 188 -5.86 2.76 -0.57
CA LEU A 188 -5.66 2.92 0.86
C LEU A 188 -6.79 2.20 1.62
N PRO A 189 -6.51 1.21 2.46
CA PRO A 189 -7.54 0.44 3.17
C PRO A 189 -8.47 1.34 4.00
N LEU A 190 -9.76 1.05 4.04
CA LEU A 190 -10.81 1.78 4.79
C LEU A 190 -11.06 3.23 4.34
N MET A 191 -10.26 3.78 3.44
CA MET A 191 -10.38 5.18 3.03
C MET A 191 -10.67 5.32 1.53
N SER A 192 -9.98 4.52 0.67
CA SER A 192 -10.20 4.57 -0.78
C SER A 192 -11.58 4.06 -1.17
N TYR A 193 -12.18 4.74 -2.15
CA TYR A 193 -13.39 4.27 -2.80
C TYR A 193 -13.08 3.03 -3.65
N GLY A 194 -13.78 1.92 -3.36
CA GLY A 194 -13.65 0.67 -4.11
C GLY A 194 -14.39 -0.47 -3.40
N GLY A 195 -15.47 -0.99 -4.01
CA GLY A 195 -16.29 -2.05 -3.39
C GLY A 195 -15.48 -3.31 -3.05
N SER A 196 -14.58 -3.75 -3.91
CA SER A 196 -13.72 -4.92 -3.68
C SER A 196 -12.70 -4.67 -2.55
N SER A 197 -12.10 -3.48 -2.49
CA SER A 197 -11.14 -3.12 -1.44
C SER A 197 -11.80 -3.06 -0.07
N VAL A 198 -12.98 -2.43 0.02
CA VAL A 198 -13.77 -2.35 1.25
C VAL A 198 -14.17 -3.74 1.72
N LEU A 199 -14.73 -4.56 0.82
CA LEU A 199 -15.15 -5.93 1.15
C LEU A 199 -13.98 -6.78 1.64
N PHE A 200 -12.85 -6.73 0.94
CA PHE A 200 -11.63 -7.43 1.35
C PHE A 200 -11.16 -6.99 2.74
N THR A 201 -11.10 -5.68 2.99
CA THR A 201 -10.61 -5.15 4.27
C THR A 201 -11.52 -5.55 5.42
N PHE A 202 -12.85 -5.44 5.26
CA PHE A 202 -13.79 -5.87 6.30
C PHE A 202 -13.78 -7.37 6.52
N LEU A 203 -13.67 -8.20 5.47
CA LEU A 203 -13.49 -9.64 5.61
C LEU A 203 -12.21 -9.98 6.39
N ALA A 204 -11.08 -9.34 6.04
CA ALA A 204 -9.81 -9.55 6.73
C ALA A 204 -9.91 -9.19 8.22
N LEU A 205 -10.50 -8.04 8.55
CA LEU A 205 -10.74 -7.62 9.93
C LEU A 205 -11.70 -8.58 10.65
N GLY A 206 -12.76 -9.05 9.97
CA GLY A 206 -13.70 -10.04 10.51
C GLY A 206 -13.03 -11.36 10.85
N VAL A 207 -12.14 -11.87 9.97
CA VAL A 207 -11.33 -13.06 10.24
C VAL A 207 -10.41 -12.86 11.45
N ALA A 208 -9.73 -11.72 11.54
CA ALA A 208 -8.87 -11.40 12.67
C ALA A 208 -9.66 -11.33 14.00
N MET A 209 -10.89 -10.78 13.98
CA MET A 209 -11.77 -10.77 15.13
C MET A 209 -12.29 -12.16 15.50
N ASN A 210 -12.59 -13.01 14.52
CA ASN A 210 -13.01 -14.40 14.75
C ASN A 210 -11.90 -15.20 15.46
N VAL A 211 -10.64 -15.08 15.00
CA VAL A 211 -9.49 -15.73 15.66
C VAL A 211 -9.38 -15.27 17.12
N ARG A 212 -9.57 -13.98 17.39
CA ARG A 212 -9.56 -13.46 18.77
C ARG A 212 -10.69 -14.05 19.64
N MET A 213 -11.90 -14.18 19.09
CA MET A 213 -13.03 -14.72 19.84
C MET A 213 -12.85 -16.19 20.23
N ARG A 214 -12.25 -17.01 19.37
CA ARG A 214 -11.95 -18.43 19.65
C ARG A 214 -11.04 -18.64 20.84
N ARG A 215 -10.25 -17.67 21.23
CA ARG A 215 -9.41 -17.72 22.43
C ARG A 215 -10.20 -17.95 23.72
N PHE A 216 -11.47 -17.56 23.76
CA PHE A 216 -12.32 -17.67 24.95
C PHE A 216 -13.21 -18.93 24.95
N VAL A 217 -13.15 -19.75 23.91
CA VAL A 217 -13.97 -20.95 23.73
C VAL A 217 -13.19 -22.23 24.07
N ASN A 218 -11.87 -22.14 24.17
CA ASN A 218 -10.96 -23.17 24.64
C ASN A 218 -10.37 -22.73 25.98
#